data_c5aefe04ef09bcce36b6e344cf51a4bf
#
_entry.id   c5aefe04ef09bcce36b6e344cf51a4bf
#
_cell.length_a   1.000
_cell.length_b   1.000
_cell.length_c   1.000
_cell.angle_alpha   90.00
_cell.angle_beta   90.00
_cell.angle_gamma   90.00
#
_symmetry.space_group_name_H-M   'P 1'
#
loop_
_entity.id
_entity.type
_entity.pdbx_description
1 polymer ?
#
loop_
_entity_poly.entity_id
_entity_poly.type
_entity_poly.pdbx_seq_one_letter_code
_entity_poly.pdbx_strand_id
1 'polypeptide(L)'
;MGKKKIHKRAIIVPDIHFPLQDDPAVEVVLKAIKMVKPNIFVCLGDLGEWKSVSPFKYKRRRRPPLEYVIEDLQKEVDAVEKGLDRFDKVLKSVKCPEMHMIEGNHDNWLNFFVEEYPYLKKFRFENAMHLAERGYKYHPYGKYLKIGKLYFYHGGHYTTTYHTKQHA
;
A
#
# COMPACT_ATOMS: atom_id res chain seq x y z
N MET A 1 28.57 -18.11 25.38
CA MET A 1 28.51 -16.91 24.54
C MET A 1 27.04 -16.51 24.31
N GLY A 2 26.56 -15.46 24.95
CA GLY A 2 25.19 -14.99 24.79
C GLY A 2 24.96 -14.46 23.36
N LYS A 3 23.91 -14.95 22.66
CA LYS A 3 23.52 -14.44 21.37
C LYS A 3 23.20 -12.95 21.50
N LYS A 4 23.99 -12.08 20.86
CA LYS A 4 23.74 -10.64 20.79
C LYS A 4 22.32 -10.43 20.25
N LYS A 5 21.43 -9.83 21.04
CA LYS A 5 20.06 -9.52 20.64
C LYS A 5 20.13 -8.48 19.53
N ILE A 6 19.90 -8.88 18.28
CA ILE A 6 19.85 -7.96 17.15
C ILE A 6 18.50 -7.24 17.21
N HIS A 7 18.52 -5.96 17.55
CA HIS A 7 17.33 -5.12 17.49
C HIS A 7 17.01 -4.81 16.02
N LYS A 8 15.88 -5.29 15.52
CA LYS A 8 15.39 -4.93 14.20
C LYS A 8 14.76 -3.53 14.25
N ARG A 9 15.09 -2.69 13.26
CA ARG A 9 14.47 -1.38 13.05
C ARG A 9 13.45 -1.53 11.95
N ALA A 10 12.23 -1.08 12.19
CA ALA A 10 11.16 -1.07 11.20
C ALA A 10 10.71 0.37 10.95
N ILE A 11 10.36 0.67 9.69
CA ILE A 11 9.62 1.88 9.30
C ILE A 11 8.29 1.42 8.73
N ILE A 12 7.21 1.98 9.26
CA ILE A 12 5.85 1.70 8.85
C ILE A 12 5.25 2.98 8.28
N VAL A 13 4.67 2.91 7.09
CA VAL A 13 4.10 4.06 6.37
C VAL A 13 2.68 3.71 5.95
N PRO A 14 1.64 4.33 6.54
CA PRO A 14 0.25 4.17 6.13
C PRO A 14 -0.18 5.29 5.18
N ASP A 15 -1.28 5.08 4.47
CA ASP A 15 -2.16 6.11 3.90
C ASP A 15 -1.43 7.14 3.02
N ILE A 16 -0.64 6.68 2.05
CA ILE A 16 0.11 7.58 1.15
C ILE A 16 -0.82 8.23 0.13
N HIS A 17 -1.81 7.47 -0.38
CA HIS A 17 -2.81 7.94 -1.35
C HIS A 17 -2.24 8.62 -2.59
N PHE A 18 -1.24 8.00 -3.26
CA PHE A 18 -0.80 8.51 -4.56
C PHE A 18 -1.97 8.60 -5.56
N PRO A 19 -2.06 9.63 -6.37
CA PRO A 19 -1.18 10.79 -6.54
C PRO A 19 -1.56 12.00 -5.66
N LEU A 20 -2.34 11.84 -4.61
CA LEU A 20 -2.82 12.93 -3.74
C LEU A 20 -1.97 13.11 -2.46
N GLN A 21 -0.81 12.46 -2.42
CA GLN A 21 0.11 12.48 -1.28
C GLN A 21 0.52 13.91 -0.87
N ASP A 22 0.86 14.08 0.37
CA ASP A 22 1.62 15.24 0.86
C ASP A 22 3.12 15.02 0.52
N ASP A 23 3.59 15.66 -0.56
CA ASP A 23 4.99 15.51 -1.00
C ASP A 23 6.02 15.89 0.06
N PRO A 24 5.89 16.98 0.82
CA PRO A 24 6.75 17.26 1.96
C PRO A 24 6.81 16.13 2.98
N ALA A 25 5.68 15.52 3.34
CA ALA A 25 5.64 14.40 4.27
C ALA A 25 6.34 13.16 3.68
N VAL A 26 6.11 12.85 2.41
CA VAL A 26 6.80 11.75 1.71
C VAL A 26 8.31 11.97 1.73
N GLU A 27 8.80 13.19 1.45
CA GLU A 27 10.23 13.49 1.50
C GLU A 27 10.83 13.32 2.91
N VAL A 28 10.09 13.65 3.97
CA VAL A 28 10.52 13.39 5.35
C VAL A 28 10.65 11.88 5.59
N VAL A 29 9.69 11.08 5.14
CA VAL A 29 9.75 9.62 5.27
C VAL A 29 10.94 9.04 4.49
N LEU A 30 11.19 9.48 3.26
CA LEU A 30 12.33 9.03 2.45
C LEU A 30 13.68 9.39 3.12
N LYS A 31 13.78 10.58 3.74
CA LYS A 31 14.96 10.97 4.55
C LYS A 31 15.10 10.07 5.79
N ALA A 32 13.99 9.80 6.49
CA ALA A 32 14.00 8.92 7.66
C ALA A 32 14.48 7.51 7.31
N ILE A 33 14.06 6.94 6.16
CA ILE A 33 14.55 5.65 5.67
C ILE A 33 16.08 5.67 5.50
N LYS A 34 16.62 6.72 4.88
CA LYS A 34 18.08 6.86 4.69
C LYS A 34 18.83 6.94 6.02
N MET A 35 18.29 7.65 6.99
CA MET A 35 18.93 7.83 8.32
C MET A 35 18.84 6.57 9.18
N VAL A 36 17.66 5.98 9.26
CA VAL A 36 17.37 4.80 10.11
C VAL A 36 17.98 3.54 9.53
N LYS A 37 18.05 3.42 8.19
CA LYS A 37 18.45 2.19 7.48
C LYS A 37 17.69 0.99 8.05
N PRO A 38 16.38 0.90 7.82
CA PRO A 38 15.53 -0.10 8.45
C PRO A 38 15.88 -1.51 7.99
N ASN A 39 15.67 -2.49 8.88
CA ASN A 39 15.72 -3.90 8.55
C ASN A 39 14.39 -4.38 7.95
N ILE A 40 13.30 -3.65 8.25
CA ILE A 40 11.95 -3.97 7.79
C ILE A 40 11.29 -2.67 7.36
N PHE A 41 10.70 -2.68 6.18
CA PHE A 41 9.81 -1.62 5.69
C PHE A 41 8.41 -2.20 5.53
N VAL A 42 7.39 -1.47 5.98
CA VAL A 42 5.98 -1.85 5.81
C VAL A 42 5.22 -0.67 5.24
N CYS A 43 4.67 -0.83 4.04
CA CYS A 43 3.57 0.00 3.58
C CYS A 43 2.28 -0.59 4.18
N LEU A 44 1.59 0.19 5.00
CA LEU A 44 0.46 -0.30 5.80
C LEU A 44 -0.89 -0.06 5.11
N GLY A 45 -0.91 -0.05 3.78
CA GLY A 45 -2.11 0.06 2.96
C GLY A 45 -2.43 1.49 2.53
N ASP A 46 -3.45 1.58 1.69
CA ASP A 46 -3.89 2.80 1.02
C ASP A 46 -2.73 3.51 0.31
N LEU A 47 -2.00 2.71 -0.49
CA LEU A 47 -0.90 3.20 -1.31
C LEU A 47 -1.41 4.17 -2.37
N GLY A 48 -2.52 3.83 -3.03
CA GLY A 48 -3.15 4.62 -4.08
C GLY A 48 -4.55 5.08 -3.71
N GLU A 49 -4.99 6.16 -4.33
CA GLU A 49 -6.33 6.74 -4.12
C GLU A 49 -7.43 6.02 -4.92
N TRP A 50 -7.11 5.52 -6.11
CA TRP A 50 -7.95 4.71 -7.00
C TRP A 50 -9.35 5.27 -7.26
N LYS A 51 -9.44 6.58 -7.52
CA LYS A 51 -10.72 7.29 -7.75
C LYS A 51 -11.53 6.72 -8.92
N SER A 52 -10.86 6.24 -9.97
CA SER A 52 -11.51 5.72 -11.18
C SER A 52 -12.39 4.51 -10.89
N VAL A 53 -12.03 3.69 -9.88
CA VAL A 53 -12.74 2.45 -9.51
C VAL A 53 -13.42 2.55 -8.13
N SER A 54 -13.36 3.70 -7.48
CA SER A 54 -13.96 3.92 -6.17
C SER A 54 -15.46 3.62 -6.17
N PRO A 55 -15.96 2.77 -5.26
CA PRO A 55 -17.38 2.46 -5.15
C PRO A 55 -18.22 3.68 -4.74
N PHE A 56 -17.57 4.73 -4.18
CA PHE A 56 -18.24 5.93 -3.72
C PHE A 56 -18.43 6.97 -4.83
N LYS A 57 -17.55 7.01 -5.82
CA LYS A 57 -17.57 8.00 -6.93
C LYS A 57 -18.88 7.94 -7.73
N TYR A 58 -19.42 6.74 -7.93
CA TYR A 58 -20.58 6.51 -8.79
C TYR A 58 -21.86 6.16 -8.04
N LYS A 59 -21.87 6.31 -6.71
CA LYS A 59 -23.04 5.95 -5.87
C LYS A 59 -24.35 6.62 -6.30
N ARG A 60 -24.27 7.80 -6.94
CA ARG A 60 -25.42 8.60 -7.40
C ARG A 60 -25.29 9.03 -8.86
N ARG A 61 -24.36 8.46 -9.64
CA ARG A 61 -24.11 8.82 -11.03
C ARG A 61 -23.93 7.57 -11.87
N ARG A 62 -24.23 7.66 -13.17
CA ARG A 62 -23.88 6.57 -14.09
C ARG A 62 -22.37 6.47 -14.20
N ARG A 63 -21.83 5.25 -14.18
CA ARG A 63 -20.44 5.02 -14.56
C ARG A 63 -20.26 5.41 -16.03
N PRO A 64 -19.13 6.02 -16.40
CA PRO A 64 -18.79 6.21 -17.81
C PRO A 64 -18.58 4.85 -18.49
N PRO A 65 -18.53 4.80 -19.83
CA PRO A 65 -18.14 3.59 -20.54
C PRO A 65 -16.83 3.01 -19.99
N LEU A 66 -16.74 1.68 -19.97
CA LEU A 66 -15.64 0.96 -19.31
C LEU A 66 -14.26 1.36 -19.85
N GLU A 67 -14.15 1.63 -21.13
CA GLU A 67 -12.92 2.11 -21.79
C GLU A 67 -12.35 3.37 -21.13
N TYR A 68 -13.20 4.35 -20.79
CA TYR A 68 -12.76 5.56 -20.08
C TYR A 68 -12.34 5.27 -18.63
N VAL A 69 -13.03 4.32 -17.97
CA VAL A 69 -12.63 3.90 -16.62
C VAL A 69 -11.25 3.23 -16.66
N ILE A 70 -11.00 2.39 -17.67
CA ILE A 70 -9.70 1.70 -17.84
C ILE A 70 -8.60 2.72 -18.15
N GLU A 71 -8.87 3.69 -19.01
CA GLU A 71 -7.90 4.74 -19.35
C GLU A 71 -7.52 5.58 -18.13
N ASP A 72 -8.51 6.02 -17.35
CA ASP A 72 -8.27 6.77 -16.11
C ASP A 72 -7.55 5.90 -15.06
N LEU A 73 -7.93 4.64 -14.93
CA LEU A 73 -7.27 3.69 -14.04
C LEU A 73 -5.79 3.48 -14.41
N GLN A 74 -5.48 3.36 -15.71
CA GLN A 74 -4.09 3.23 -16.14
C GLN A 74 -3.25 4.46 -15.76
N LYS A 75 -3.80 5.68 -15.88
CA LYS A 75 -3.14 6.92 -15.44
C LYS A 75 -2.87 6.91 -13.92
N GLU A 76 -3.85 6.40 -13.14
CA GLU A 76 -3.67 6.26 -11.70
C GLU A 76 -2.59 5.23 -11.37
N VAL A 77 -2.59 4.06 -12.02
CA VAL A 77 -1.55 3.02 -11.87
C VAL A 77 -0.17 3.62 -12.15
N ASP A 78 0.02 4.28 -13.28
CA ASP A 78 1.29 4.89 -13.67
C ASP A 78 1.79 5.92 -12.63
N ALA A 79 0.87 6.68 -12.05
CA ALA A 79 1.20 7.67 -11.03
C ALA A 79 1.59 7.03 -9.69
N VAL A 80 0.88 5.97 -9.28
CA VAL A 80 1.19 5.23 -8.04
C VAL A 80 2.52 4.49 -8.18
N GLU A 81 2.79 3.87 -9.33
CA GLU A 81 4.08 3.22 -9.62
C GLU A 81 5.24 4.20 -9.50
N LYS A 82 5.14 5.39 -10.12
CA LYS A 82 6.15 6.46 -9.99
C LYS A 82 6.37 6.87 -8.53
N GLY A 83 5.29 6.92 -7.76
CA GLY A 83 5.37 7.17 -6.31
C GLY A 83 6.14 6.08 -5.59
N LEU A 84 5.80 4.82 -5.85
CA LEU A 84 6.45 3.64 -5.24
C LEU A 84 7.93 3.53 -5.65
N ASP A 85 8.30 3.89 -6.89
CA ASP A 85 9.68 3.92 -7.36
C ASP A 85 10.58 4.81 -6.50
N ARG A 86 10.04 5.90 -5.93
CA ARG A 86 10.78 6.77 -5.00
C ARG A 86 11.19 6.01 -3.73
N PHE A 87 10.27 5.20 -3.19
CA PHE A 87 10.54 4.35 -2.03
C PHE A 87 11.52 3.24 -2.38
N ASP A 88 11.31 2.52 -3.49
CA ASP A 88 12.18 1.44 -3.96
C ASP A 88 13.62 1.89 -4.11
N LYS A 89 13.83 3.05 -4.74
CA LYS A 89 15.17 3.64 -4.92
C LYS A 89 15.88 3.86 -3.58
N VAL A 90 15.15 4.37 -2.59
CA VAL A 90 15.73 4.64 -1.27
C VAL A 90 15.93 3.35 -0.48
N LEU A 91 14.97 2.43 -0.47
CA LEU A 91 15.07 1.13 0.21
C LEU A 91 16.21 0.28 -0.33
N LYS A 92 16.39 0.25 -1.67
CA LYS A 92 17.52 -0.39 -2.32
C LYS A 92 18.86 0.25 -1.93
N SER A 93 18.93 1.59 -1.87
CA SER A 93 20.14 2.31 -1.49
C SER A 93 20.62 2.00 -0.08
N VAL A 94 19.69 1.74 0.86
CA VAL A 94 20.01 1.36 2.24
C VAL A 94 20.04 -0.14 2.46
N LYS A 95 19.84 -0.94 1.40
CA LYS A 95 19.82 -2.41 1.41
C LYS A 95 18.81 -2.95 2.43
N CYS A 96 17.58 -2.43 2.44
CA CYS A 96 16.51 -2.92 3.31
C CYS A 96 16.18 -4.38 2.92
N PRO A 97 16.39 -5.37 3.83
CA PRO A 97 16.30 -6.78 3.44
C PRO A 97 14.87 -7.33 3.44
N GLU A 98 13.93 -6.64 4.08
CA GLU A 98 12.58 -7.13 4.23
C GLU A 98 11.58 -5.99 3.99
N MET A 99 10.73 -6.16 2.95
CA MET A 99 9.74 -5.19 2.55
C MET A 99 8.36 -5.84 2.50
N HIS A 100 7.38 -5.19 3.11
CA HIS A 100 6.00 -5.66 3.15
C HIS A 100 5.06 -4.62 2.56
N MET A 101 4.08 -5.09 1.81
CA MET A 101 2.94 -4.31 1.33
C MET A 101 1.68 -4.93 1.91
N ILE A 102 1.00 -4.22 2.80
CA ILE A 102 -0.33 -4.58 3.28
C ILE A 102 -1.32 -3.84 2.42
N GLU A 103 -2.33 -4.53 1.95
CA GLU A 103 -3.37 -3.94 1.14
C GLU A 103 -4.35 -3.15 2.02
N GLY A 104 -4.59 -1.89 1.64
CA GLY A 104 -5.61 -1.05 2.26
C GLY A 104 -6.99 -1.21 1.64
N ASN A 105 -7.98 -0.50 2.18
CA ASN A 105 -9.32 -0.57 1.64
C ASN A 105 -9.44 0.10 0.26
N HIS A 106 -8.70 1.16 -0.02
CA HIS A 106 -8.64 1.76 -1.35
C HIS A 106 -7.96 0.82 -2.35
N ASP A 107 -6.83 0.21 -1.97
CA ASP A 107 -6.12 -0.74 -2.83
C ASP A 107 -7.01 -1.94 -3.20
N ASN A 108 -7.84 -2.40 -2.27
CA ASN A 108 -8.77 -3.51 -2.49
C ASN A 108 -9.91 -3.18 -3.49
N TRP A 109 -10.18 -1.90 -3.80
CA TRP A 109 -11.13 -1.55 -4.87
C TRP A 109 -10.66 -2.03 -6.24
N LEU A 110 -9.35 -2.14 -6.46
CA LEU A 110 -8.80 -2.75 -7.68
C LEU A 110 -9.20 -4.22 -7.80
N ASN A 111 -9.15 -4.94 -6.68
CA ASN A 111 -9.52 -6.35 -6.66
C ASN A 111 -11.02 -6.53 -6.93
N PHE A 112 -11.88 -5.71 -6.31
CA PHE A 112 -13.31 -5.72 -6.62
C PHE A 112 -13.59 -5.37 -8.08
N PHE A 113 -12.88 -4.41 -8.66
CA PHE A 113 -13.01 -4.08 -10.08
C PHE A 113 -12.61 -5.25 -10.97
N VAL A 114 -11.55 -5.97 -10.65
CA VAL A 114 -11.12 -7.15 -11.40
C VAL A 114 -12.08 -8.34 -11.19
N GLU A 115 -12.72 -8.48 -10.04
CA GLU A 115 -13.77 -9.48 -9.82
C GLU A 115 -15.00 -9.23 -10.73
N GLU A 116 -15.35 -7.95 -10.93
CA GLU A 116 -16.40 -7.55 -11.89
C GLU A 116 -15.95 -7.76 -13.35
N TYR A 117 -14.64 -7.57 -13.64
CA TYR A 117 -14.05 -7.68 -14.99
C TYR A 117 -12.82 -8.61 -15.01
N PRO A 118 -12.98 -9.95 -14.96
CA PRO A 118 -11.86 -10.89 -14.75
C PRO A 118 -10.77 -10.87 -15.83
N TYR A 119 -11.08 -10.41 -17.04
CA TYR A 119 -10.10 -10.26 -18.11
C TYR A 119 -9.11 -9.09 -17.88
N LEU A 120 -9.41 -8.20 -16.92
CA LEU A 120 -8.57 -7.09 -16.50
C LEU A 120 -7.62 -7.43 -15.33
N LYS A 121 -7.27 -8.70 -15.17
CA LYS A 121 -6.44 -9.20 -14.06
C LYS A 121 -5.10 -8.47 -13.88
N LYS A 122 -4.61 -7.77 -14.91
CA LYS A 122 -3.41 -6.92 -14.81
C LYS A 122 -3.58 -5.80 -13.78
N PHE A 123 -4.83 -5.37 -13.52
CA PHE A 123 -5.15 -4.32 -12.55
C PHE A 123 -5.38 -4.83 -11.13
N ARG A 124 -5.24 -6.15 -10.83
CA ARG A 124 -5.16 -6.57 -9.44
C ARG A 124 -4.01 -5.82 -8.76
N PHE A 125 -4.23 -5.40 -7.52
CA PHE A 125 -3.28 -4.55 -6.82
C PHE A 125 -1.84 -5.10 -6.86
N GLU A 126 -1.66 -6.36 -6.50
CA GLU A 126 -0.33 -6.99 -6.53
C GLU A 126 0.31 -7.02 -7.92
N ASN A 127 -0.50 -7.18 -8.97
CA ASN A 127 -0.03 -7.21 -10.35
C ASN A 127 0.26 -5.80 -10.87
N ALA A 128 -0.69 -4.87 -10.65
CA ALA A 128 -0.56 -3.49 -11.09
C ALA A 128 0.65 -2.78 -10.47
N MET A 129 1.03 -3.15 -9.25
CA MET A 129 2.19 -2.59 -8.55
C MET A 129 3.45 -3.45 -8.70
N HIS A 130 3.42 -4.54 -9.46
CA HIS A 130 4.57 -5.44 -9.67
C HIS A 130 5.25 -5.85 -8.36
N LEU A 131 4.46 -6.15 -7.31
CA LEU A 131 4.97 -6.29 -5.95
C LEU A 131 6.01 -7.40 -5.80
N ALA A 132 5.82 -8.53 -6.50
CA ALA A 132 6.76 -9.65 -6.46
C ALA A 132 8.12 -9.27 -7.07
N GLU A 133 8.12 -8.62 -8.24
CA GLU A 133 9.32 -8.19 -8.96
C GLU A 133 10.07 -7.09 -8.19
N ARG A 134 9.34 -6.24 -7.47
CA ARG A 134 9.90 -5.21 -6.60
C ARG A 134 10.48 -5.78 -5.30
N GLY A 135 10.13 -7.03 -4.96
CA GLY A 135 10.59 -7.74 -3.76
C GLY A 135 9.76 -7.49 -2.52
N TYR A 136 8.52 -7.03 -2.67
CA TYR A 136 7.58 -6.89 -1.55
C TYR A 136 6.90 -8.23 -1.23
N LYS A 137 6.78 -8.52 0.06
CA LYS A 137 5.88 -9.56 0.57
C LYS A 137 4.48 -8.95 0.68
N TYR A 138 3.58 -9.41 -0.17
CA TYR A 138 2.21 -8.93 -0.22
C TYR A 138 1.33 -9.58 0.84
N HIS A 139 0.47 -8.76 1.46
CA HIS A 139 -0.54 -9.18 2.45
C HIS A 139 -1.90 -8.66 2.00
N PRO A 140 -2.83 -9.54 1.59
CA PRO A 140 -4.16 -9.15 1.14
C PRO A 140 -4.95 -8.40 2.21
N TYR A 141 -5.91 -7.61 1.77
CA TYR A 141 -6.82 -6.87 2.64
C TYR A 141 -7.44 -7.78 3.72
N GLY A 142 -7.51 -7.27 4.94
CA GLY A 142 -8.03 -8.02 6.08
C GLY A 142 -7.06 -9.01 6.72
N LYS A 143 -5.80 -9.09 6.24
CA LYS A 143 -4.78 -9.95 6.85
C LYS A 143 -3.84 -9.15 7.75
N TYR A 144 -3.42 -9.80 8.85
CA TYR A 144 -2.44 -9.23 9.77
C TYR A 144 -1.02 -9.62 9.37
N LEU A 145 -0.10 -8.66 9.48
CA LEU A 145 1.34 -8.92 9.46
C LEU A 145 1.85 -8.99 10.90
N LYS A 146 2.50 -10.08 11.27
CA LYS A 146 3.14 -10.22 12.57
C LYS A 146 4.65 -9.99 12.45
N ILE A 147 5.18 -9.04 13.21
CA ILE A 147 6.61 -8.79 13.34
C ILE A 147 6.98 -8.88 14.83
N GLY A 148 7.66 -9.93 15.22
CA GLY A 148 7.97 -10.19 16.63
C GLY A 148 6.69 -10.41 17.45
N LYS A 149 6.41 -9.49 18.38
CA LYS A 149 5.18 -9.50 19.21
C LYS A 149 4.11 -8.51 18.71
N LEU A 150 4.41 -7.74 17.68
CA LEU A 150 3.50 -6.72 17.16
C LEU A 150 2.71 -7.26 15.96
N TYR A 151 1.46 -6.83 15.87
CA TYR A 151 0.59 -7.09 14.74
C TYR A 151 0.31 -5.77 14.01
N PHE A 152 0.40 -5.80 12.69
CA PHE A 152 0.14 -4.68 11.82
C PHE A 152 -1.06 -5.03 10.95
N TYR A 153 -1.98 -4.10 10.84
CA TYR A 153 -3.22 -4.25 10.11
C TYR A 153 -3.68 -2.90 9.58
N HIS A 154 -4.09 -2.85 8.32
CA HIS A 154 -4.75 -1.64 7.80
C HIS A 154 -6.19 -1.61 8.31
N GLY A 155 -6.52 -0.62 9.13
CA GLY A 155 -7.82 -0.47 9.76
C GLY A 155 -8.87 0.00 8.76
N GLY A 156 -9.59 -0.92 8.12
CA GLY A 156 -10.62 -0.61 7.13
C GLY A 156 -12.04 -0.43 7.66
N HIS A 157 -12.26 -0.57 8.96
CA HIS A 157 -13.59 -0.46 9.56
C HIS A 157 -13.71 0.77 10.45
N TYR A 158 -14.72 1.54 10.18
CA TYR A 158 -15.07 2.71 10.99
C TYR A 158 -15.47 2.29 12.38
N THR A 159 -14.65 2.66 13.35
CA THR A 159 -15.15 2.79 14.69
C THR A 159 -14.69 4.13 15.21
N THR A 160 -15.64 4.99 15.42
CA THR A 160 -15.40 6.35 15.85
C THR A 160 -14.69 6.44 17.20
N THR A 161 -14.87 5.45 18.09
CA THR A 161 -14.36 5.56 19.46
C THR A 161 -13.62 4.30 19.96
N TYR A 162 -13.73 3.16 19.30
CA TYR A 162 -13.27 1.88 19.84
C TYR A 162 -12.45 1.03 18.88
N HIS A 163 -11.86 1.65 17.85
CA HIS A 163 -11.09 0.93 16.82
C HIS A 163 -10.04 -0.01 17.44
N THR A 164 -9.30 0.49 18.42
CA THR A 164 -8.28 -0.30 19.11
C THR A 164 -8.85 -1.49 19.88
N LYS A 165 -10.06 -1.36 20.44
CA LYS A 165 -10.72 -2.44 21.19
C LYS A 165 -11.27 -3.56 20.30
N GLN A 166 -11.55 -3.30 19.03
CA GLN A 166 -12.02 -4.33 18.10
C GLN A 166 -10.88 -5.23 17.58
N HIS A 167 -9.63 -4.79 17.74
CA HIS A 167 -8.45 -5.49 17.25
C HIS A 167 -7.53 -5.95 18.38
N ALA A 168 -7.91 -5.73 19.63
CA ALA A 168 -7.22 -6.22 20.80
C ALA A 168 -7.78 -7.57 21.26
#